data_af32c15609bfa2db2bec952028289da0
#
_entry.id   af32c15609bfa2db2bec952028289da0
#
_cell.length_a   1.000
_cell.length_b   1.000
_cell.length_c   1.000
_cell.angle_alpha   90.00
_cell.angle_beta   90.00
_cell.angle_gamma   90.00
#
_symmetry.space_group_name_H-M   'P 1'
#
loop_
_entity.id
_entity.type
_entity.pdbx_description
1 polymer ?
#
loop_
_entity_poly.entity_id
_entity_poly.type
_entity_poly.pdbx_seq_one_letter_code
_entity_poly.pdbx_strand_id
1 'polypeptide(L)'
;LVLRCFLHGGKRKGAGRKPKGPRPMLPHARREAVRKDTPLHITVRLAPGLPNLRRQAEMNVIRAALRAARGRNGLRLIHYSVLGNHLHLLVEALDRECVSRGMNGLLVRLAKNLNRLWHRRGKVFPDRYHEERLTTPTQAR
;
A
#
# COMPACT_ATOMS: atom_id res chain seq x y z
N LEU A 1 21.52 -22.80 42.24
CA LEU A 1 20.12 -22.86 41.79
C LEU A 1 20.03 -22.14 40.45
N VAL A 2 19.94 -22.87 39.34
CA VAL A 2 19.80 -22.30 38.00
C VAL A 2 18.30 -22.11 37.75
N LEU A 3 17.84 -20.87 37.78
CA LEU A 3 16.47 -20.49 37.35
C LEU A 3 16.33 -20.72 35.84
N ARG A 4 15.70 -21.86 35.45
CA ARG A 4 15.24 -22.05 34.08
C ARG A 4 14.05 -21.12 33.83
N CYS A 5 14.27 -20.00 33.14
CA CYS A 5 13.20 -19.26 32.54
C CYS A 5 12.51 -20.14 31.49
N PHE A 6 11.33 -20.60 31.79
CA PHE A 6 10.46 -21.24 30.82
C PHE A 6 9.97 -20.13 29.86
N LEU A 7 10.52 -20.12 28.65
CA LEU A 7 9.99 -19.30 27.55
C LEU A 7 8.59 -19.77 27.18
N HIS A 8 7.58 -19.20 27.83
CA HIS A 8 6.20 -19.40 27.44
C HIS A 8 5.96 -18.69 26.12
N GLY A 9 5.59 -19.43 25.06
CA GLY A 9 5.11 -18.86 23.81
C GLY A 9 6.03 -19.00 22.60
N GLY A 10 6.53 -20.20 22.29
CA GLY A 10 7.19 -20.47 21.00
C GLY A 10 6.20 -20.53 19.81
N LYS A 11 6.71 -20.37 18.58
CA LYS A 11 5.94 -20.58 17.34
C LYS A 11 5.32 -21.98 17.34
N ARG A 12 4.00 -22.06 17.35
CA ARG A 12 3.26 -23.33 17.21
C ARG A 12 2.61 -23.39 15.84
N LYS A 13 2.65 -24.57 15.18
CA LYS A 13 1.94 -24.79 13.92
C LYS A 13 0.43 -24.56 14.15
N GLY A 14 -0.16 -23.62 13.38
CA GLY A 14 -1.58 -23.25 13.51
C GLY A 14 -1.90 -22.25 14.62
N ALA A 15 -0.91 -21.71 15.34
CA ALA A 15 -1.13 -20.62 16.31
C ALA A 15 -1.36 -19.29 15.57
N GLY A 16 -2.28 -18.50 16.07
CA GLY A 16 -2.63 -17.20 15.55
C GLY A 16 -4.08 -17.12 15.08
N ARG A 17 -4.54 -15.89 14.83
CA ARG A 17 -5.90 -15.65 14.33
C ARG A 17 -6.01 -16.18 12.90
N LYS A 18 -6.96 -17.08 12.66
CA LYS A 18 -7.25 -17.58 11.30
C LYS A 18 -7.66 -16.43 10.38
N PRO A 19 -7.25 -16.44 9.09
CA PRO A 19 -7.70 -15.45 8.12
C PRO A 19 -9.23 -15.44 8.03
N LYS A 20 -9.84 -14.25 8.00
CA LYS A 20 -11.29 -14.11 7.91
C LYS A 20 -11.84 -14.26 6.49
N GLY A 21 -10.99 -14.44 5.48
CA GLY A 21 -11.38 -14.51 4.07
C GLY A 21 -10.71 -15.64 3.31
N PRO A 22 -11.14 -15.89 2.05
CA PRO A 22 -10.63 -16.98 1.22
C PRO A 22 -9.16 -16.79 0.79
N ARG A 23 -8.60 -15.59 0.96
CA ARG A 23 -7.19 -15.29 0.69
C ARG A 23 -6.52 -14.69 1.92
N PRO A 24 -5.29 -15.12 2.24
CA PRO A 24 -4.53 -14.48 3.31
C PRO A 24 -4.24 -13.02 2.95
N MET A 25 -4.36 -12.14 3.95
CA MET A 25 -3.92 -10.75 3.84
C MET A 25 -2.38 -10.68 3.77
N LEU A 26 -1.85 -9.57 3.26
CA LEU A 26 -0.41 -9.33 3.23
C LEU A 26 0.19 -9.41 4.64
N PRO A 27 1.35 -10.08 4.80
CA PRO A 27 2.00 -10.19 6.09
C PRO A 27 2.32 -8.82 6.69
N HIS A 28 2.11 -8.64 7.99
CA HIS A 28 2.51 -7.44 8.74
C HIS A 28 4.00 -7.44 9.14
N ALA A 29 4.83 -8.19 8.41
CA ALA A 29 6.26 -8.16 8.60
C ALA A 29 6.84 -6.75 8.33
N ARG A 30 7.94 -6.43 9.01
CA ARG A 30 8.69 -5.18 8.76
C ARG A 30 9.22 -5.21 7.33
N ARG A 31 8.95 -4.15 6.59
CA ARG A 31 9.47 -3.99 5.24
C ARG A 31 10.97 -3.71 5.27
N GLU A 32 11.66 -4.12 4.23
CA GLU A 32 13.09 -3.86 4.08
C GLU A 32 13.42 -2.36 3.98
N ALA A 33 14.66 -2.00 4.27
CA ALA A 33 15.16 -0.64 4.09
C ALA A 33 15.08 -0.21 2.61
N VAL A 34 14.80 1.04 2.34
CA VAL A 34 14.77 1.63 0.99
C VAL A 34 16.06 2.38 0.75
N ARG A 35 16.64 2.22 -0.44
CA ARG A 35 17.78 3.01 -0.91
C ARG A 35 17.26 4.13 -1.82
N LYS A 36 17.89 5.31 -1.72
CA LYS A 36 17.51 6.54 -2.42
C LYS A 36 17.24 6.36 -3.93
N ASP A 37 18.06 5.56 -4.60
CA ASP A 37 18.04 5.44 -6.06
C ASP A 37 17.38 4.13 -6.55
N THR A 38 16.60 3.48 -5.67
CA THR A 38 15.90 2.25 -6.04
C THR A 38 14.41 2.51 -6.21
N PRO A 39 13.88 2.42 -7.44
CA PRO A 39 12.45 2.55 -7.68
C PRO A 39 11.66 1.42 -7.02
N LEU A 40 10.51 1.75 -6.50
CA LEU A 40 9.57 0.81 -5.90
C LEU A 40 8.31 0.76 -6.76
N HIS A 41 7.91 -0.44 -7.11
CA HIS A 41 6.60 -0.71 -7.68
C HIS A 41 5.62 -1.02 -6.56
N ILE A 42 4.60 -0.18 -6.44
CA ILE A 42 3.57 -0.30 -5.41
C ILE A 42 2.25 -0.64 -6.06
N THR A 43 1.59 -1.65 -5.53
CA THR A 43 0.23 -2.04 -5.94
C THR A 43 -0.74 -1.85 -4.78
N VAL A 44 -1.81 -1.12 -5.03
CA VAL A 44 -2.88 -0.85 -4.06
C VAL A 44 -4.19 -1.40 -4.60
N ARG A 45 -4.85 -2.28 -3.85
CA ARG A 45 -6.12 -2.90 -4.24
C ARG A 45 -7.30 -2.29 -3.50
N LEU A 46 -8.41 -2.14 -4.22
CA LEU A 46 -9.69 -1.77 -3.65
C LEU A 46 -10.35 -2.94 -2.92
N ALA A 47 -11.20 -2.61 -1.97
CA ALA A 47 -12.14 -3.56 -1.40
C ALA A 47 -13.09 -4.10 -2.50
N PRO A 48 -13.53 -5.38 -2.41
CA PRO A 48 -14.49 -5.94 -3.35
C PRO A 48 -15.78 -5.14 -3.42
N GLY A 49 -16.41 -5.09 -4.59
CA GLY A 49 -17.72 -4.46 -4.79
C GLY A 49 -17.70 -2.92 -4.91
N LEU A 50 -16.53 -2.30 -4.93
CA LEU A 50 -16.41 -0.84 -5.15
C LEU A 50 -16.45 -0.49 -6.65
N PRO A 51 -16.83 0.75 -6.99
CA PRO A 51 -16.90 1.20 -8.37
C PRO A 51 -15.54 1.13 -9.10
N ASN A 52 -15.62 1.02 -10.42
CA ASN A 52 -14.43 0.96 -11.28
C ASN A 52 -13.67 2.28 -11.25
N LEU A 53 -12.37 2.22 -10.90
CA LEU A 53 -11.49 3.40 -10.81
C LEU A 53 -11.25 4.12 -12.16
N ARG A 54 -11.50 3.46 -13.28
CA ARG A 54 -11.28 4.03 -14.61
C ARG A 54 -12.43 4.92 -15.09
N ARG A 55 -13.50 5.06 -14.33
CA ARG A 55 -14.54 6.04 -14.62
C ARG A 55 -13.99 7.45 -14.52
N GLN A 56 -14.55 8.39 -15.27
CA GLN A 56 -14.05 9.76 -15.36
C GLN A 56 -14.00 10.47 -14.01
N ALA A 57 -15.04 10.31 -13.18
CA ALA A 57 -15.12 10.95 -11.87
C ALA A 57 -14.03 10.40 -10.92
N GLU A 58 -13.85 9.07 -10.88
CA GLU A 58 -12.80 8.42 -10.08
C GLU A 58 -11.41 8.82 -10.56
N MET A 59 -11.18 8.85 -11.87
CA MET A 59 -9.92 9.29 -12.45
C MET A 59 -9.58 10.74 -12.07
N ASN A 60 -10.57 11.62 -12.01
CA ASN A 60 -10.36 12.99 -11.58
C ASN A 60 -9.94 13.06 -10.11
N VAL A 61 -10.57 12.28 -9.25
CA VAL A 61 -10.19 12.16 -7.82
C VAL A 61 -8.76 11.62 -7.68
N ILE A 62 -8.41 10.57 -8.42
CA ILE A 62 -7.07 9.97 -8.38
C ILE A 62 -6.01 10.99 -8.83
N ARG A 63 -6.21 11.64 -9.95
CA ARG A 63 -5.28 12.66 -10.47
C ARG A 63 -5.09 13.82 -9.49
N ALA A 64 -6.17 14.30 -8.87
CA ALA A 64 -6.10 15.36 -7.88
C ALA A 64 -5.31 14.92 -6.63
N ALA A 65 -5.53 13.69 -6.14
CA ALA A 65 -4.80 13.14 -5.01
C ALA A 65 -3.30 12.96 -5.31
N LEU A 66 -2.95 12.47 -6.49
CA LEU A 66 -1.57 12.30 -6.94
C LEU A 66 -0.85 13.66 -7.07
N ARG A 67 -1.51 14.67 -7.62
CA ARG A 67 -0.97 16.04 -7.68
C ARG A 67 -0.72 16.62 -6.29
N ALA A 68 -1.66 16.44 -5.37
CA ALA A 68 -1.53 16.92 -3.99
C ALA A 68 -0.44 16.20 -3.20
N ALA A 69 -0.10 14.96 -3.55
CA ALA A 69 0.99 14.19 -2.94
C ALA A 69 2.36 14.57 -3.49
N ARG A 70 2.42 15.26 -4.63
CA ARG A 70 3.66 15.57 -5.34
C ARG A 70 4.61 16.42 -4.47
N GLY A 71 5.85 15.97 -4.35
CA GLY A 71 6.89 16.67 -3.61
C GLY A 71 6.70 16.67 -2.08
N ARG A 72 5.76 15.89 -1.56
CA ARG A 72 5.53 15.77 -0.11
C ARG A 72 6.24 14.55 0.46
N ASN A 73 6.67 14.67 1.71
CA ASN A 73 7.25 13.57 2.51
C ASN A 73 8.47 12.88 1.86
N GLY A 74 9.18 13.52 0.93
CA GLY A 74 10.32 12.91 0.25
C GLY A 74 9.98 11.73 -0.66
N LEU A 75 8.70 11.53 -0.99
CA LEU A 75 8.23 10.55 -1.95
C LEU A 75 8.09 11.18 -3.33
N ARG A 76 8.76 10.62 -4.32
CA ARG A 76 8.65 11.03 -5.72
C ARG A 76 7.85 10.01 -6.52
N LEU A 77 6.72 10.43 -7.08
CA LEU A 77 5.96 9.63 -8.02
C LEU A 77 6.58 9.78 -9.41
N ILE A 78 7.00 8.67 -10.01
CA ILE A 78 7.57 8.60 -11.36
C ILE A 78 6.46 8.33 -12.37
N HIS A 79 5.66 7.30 -12.12
CA HIS A 79 4.60 6.84 -13.01
C HIS A 79 3.45 6.23 -12.22
N TYR A 80 2.27 6.19 -12.83
CA TYR A 80 1.13 5.46 -12.28
C TYR A 80 0.28 4.84 -13.38
N SER A 81 -0.40 3.76 -13.06
CA SER A 81 -1.39 3.10 -13.91
C SER A 81 -2.63 2.77 -13.09
N VAL A 82 -3.80 3.04 -13.65
CA VAL A 82 -5.09 2.79 -12.99
C VAL A 82 -5.81 1.68 -13.71
N LEU A 83 -6.11 0.61 -12.97
CA LEU A 83 -6.98 -0.46 -13.42
C LEU A 83 -8.33 -0.39 -12.70
N GLY A 84 -9.28 -1.22 -13.10
CA GLY A 84 -10.64 -1.13 -12.59
C GLY A 84 -10.74 -1.23 -11.07
N ASN A 85 -9.94 -2.06 -10.44
CA ASN A 85 -9.98 -2.36 -9.01
C ASN A 85 -8.62 -2.23 -8.29
N HIS A 86 -7.59 -1.72 -8.94
CA HIS A 86 -6.30 -1.48 -8.31
C HIS A 86 -5.50 -0.39 -9.01
N LEU A 87 -4.53 0.13 -8.30
CA LEU A 87 -3.64 1.21 -8.71
C LEU A 87 -2.20 0.73 -8.63
N HIS A 88 -1.43 0.94 -9.68
CA HIS A 88 0.00 0.75 -9.71
C HIS A 88 0.71 2.10 -9.63
N LEU A 89 1.73 2.17 -8.79
CA LEU A 89 2.56 3.36 -8.63
C LEU A 89 4.03 2.97 -8.77
N LEU A 90 4.77 3.74 -9.53
CA LEU A 90 6.22 3.68 -9.56
C LEU A 90 6.73 4.89 -8.78
N VAL A 91 7.43 4.64 -7.69
CA VAL A 91 7.89 5.68 -6.76
C VAL A 91 9.35 5.54 -6.41
N GLU A 92 9.96 6.64 -6.06
CA GLU A 92 11.27 6.72 -5.42
C GLU A 92 11.17 7.51 -4.11
N ALA A 93 12.00 7.19 -3.15
CA ALA A 93 12.06 7.90 -1.88
C ALA A 93 13.48 7.89 -1.30
N LEU A 94 13.76 8.84 -0.41
CA LEU A 94 15.03 8.94 0.27
C LEU A 94 15.28 7.75 1.21
N ASP A 95 14.23 7.32 1.88
CA ASP A 95 14.27 6.25 2.88
C ASP A 95 12.92 5.57 3.06
N ARG A 96 12.87 4.57 3.92
CA ARG A 96 11.66 3.82 4.26
C ARG A 96 10.58 4.70 4.91
N GLU A 97 10.96 5.66 5.71
CA GLU A 97 10.02 6.54 6.40
C GLU A 97 9.31 7.46 5.42
N CYS A 98 10.02 7.99 4.43
CA CYS A 98 9.46 8.78 3.34
C CYS A 98 8.43 7.98 2.54
N VAL A 99 8.70 6.71 2.24
CA VAL A 99 7.71 5.82 1.59
C VAL A 99 6.47 5.66 2.47
N SER A 100 6.66 5.33 3.74
CA SER A 100 5.55 5.06 4.66
C SER A 100 4.66 6.30 4.85
N ARG A 101 5.24 7.45 5.09
CA ARG A 101 4.52 8.72 5.25
C ARG A 101 3.83 9.16 3.96
N GLY A 102 4.55 9.10 2.85
CA GLY A 102 4.03 9.51 1.54
C GLY A 102 2.87 8.63 1.09
N MET A 103 3.01 7.31 1.20
CA MET A 103 1.95 6.37 0.86
C MET A 103 0.75 6.47 1.79
N ASN A 104 0.98 6.59 3.11
CA ASN A 104 -0.13 6.78 4.05
C ASN A 104 -0.92 8.05 3.75
N GLY A 105 -0.24 9.17 3.53
CA GLY A 105 -0.89 10.43 3.17
C GLY A 105 -1.70 10.34 1.88
N LEU A 106 -1.15 9.70 0.84
CA LEU A 106 -1.83 9.49 -0.44
C LEU A 106 -3.06 8.59 -0.28
N LEU A 107 -2.93 7.45 0.38
CA LEU A 107 -4.03 6.48 0.54
C LEU A 107 -5.16 7.02 1.40
N VAL A 108 -4.86 7.76 2.46
CA VAL A 108 -5.88 8.44 3.29
C VAL A 108 -6.64 9.46 2.46
N ARG A 109 -5.95 10.27 1.67
CA ARG A 109 -6.57 11.27 0.78
C ARG A 109 -7.45 10.61 -0.28
N LEU A 110 -6.96 9.56 -0.94
CA LEU A 110 -7.73 8.78 -1.91
C LEU A 110 -8.98 8.18 -1.27
N ALA A 111 -8.84 7.50 -0.14
CA ALA A 111 -9.96 6.86 0.55
C ALA A 111 -11.05 7.87 0.95
N LYS A 112 -10.66 9.02 1.51
CA LYS A 112 -11.61 10.09 1.88
C LYS A 112 -12.35 10.64 0.67
N ASN A 113 -11.65 10.94 -0.40
CA ASN A 113 -12.23 11.56 -1.58
C ASN A 113 -13.08 10.59 -2.41
N LEU A 114 -12.66 9.33 -2.54
CA LEU A 114 -13.46 8.29 -3.19
C LEU A 114 -14.72 7.97 -2.38
N ASN A 115 -14.63 7.84 -1.06
CA ASN A 115 -15.80 7.66 -0.21
C ASN A 115 -16.77 8.83 -0.32
N ARG A 116 -16.27 10.07 -0.42
CA ARG A 116 -17.12 11.25 -0.65
C ARG A 116 -17.82 11.19 -2.00
N LEU A 117 -17.08 10.84 -3.07
CA LEU A 117 -17.63 10.69 -4.43
C LEU A 117 -18.73 9.62 -4.47
N TRP A 118 -18.53 8.50 -3.77
CA TRP A 118 -19.46 7.37 -3.75
C TRP A 118 -20.53 7.45 -2.67
N HIS A 119 -20.60 8.56 -1.93
CA HIS A 119 -21.55 8.76 -0.83
C HIS A 119 -21.56 7.59 0.18
N ARG A 120 -20.38 7.05 0.51
CA ARG A 120 -20.23 5.91 1.41
C ARG A 120 -19.18 6.15 2.49
N ARG A 121 -19.19 5.25 3.48
CA ARG A 121 -18.19 5.19 4.57
C ARG A 121 -17.54 3.80 4.59
N GLY A 122 -16.38 3.71 5.23
CA GLY A 122 -15.67 2.44 5.41
C GLY A 122 -14.38 2.34 4.61
N LYS A 123 -13.73 1.19 4.72
CA LYS A 123 -12.44 0.96 4.08
C LYS A 123 -12.57 0.93 2.56
N VAL A 124 -11.73 1.69 1.90
CA VAL A 124 -11.55 1.66 0.45
C VAL A 124 -10.43 0.68 0.10
N PHE A 125 -9.35 0.69 0.87
CA PHE A 125 -8.21 -0.21 0.75
C PHE A 125 -8.22 -1.15 1.95
N PRO A 126 -8.60 -2.43 1.78
CA PRO A 126 -8.78 -3.35 2.90
C PRO A 126 -7.48 -3.85 3.50
N ASP A 127 -6.41 -3.84 2.69
CA ASP A 127 -5.10 -4.38 3.03
C ASP A 127 -3.98 -3.36 2.81
N ARG A 128 -2.79 -3.70 3.28
CA ARG A 128 -1.56 -2.94 3.00
C ARG A 128 -1.27 -2.97 1.51
N TYR A 129 -0.62 -1.91 0.99
CA TYR A 129 -0.12 -1.94 -0.37
C TYR A 129 0.99 -2.99 -0.52
N HIS A 130 1.01 -3.68 -1.66
CA HIS A 130 2.11 -4.55 -2.06
C HIS A 130 3.26 -3.68 -2.58
N GLU A 131 4.49 -4.09 -2.29
CA GLU A 131 5.70 -3.36 -2.66
C GLU A 131 6.73 -4.31 -3.23
N GLU A 132 7.29 -3.96 -4.36
CA GLU A 132 8.36 -4.68 -5.04
C GLU A 132 9.46 -3.71 -5.45
N ARG A 133 10.71 -4.07 -5.21
CA ARG A 133 11.86 -3.29 -5.68
C ARG A 133 12.14 -3.61 -7.13
N LEU A 134 12.36 -2.58 -7.92
CA LEU A 134 12.80 -2.75 -9.29
C LEU A 134 14.33 -2.65 -9.34
N THR A 135 14.98 -3.79 -9.55
CA THR A 135 16.46 -3.87 -9.59
C THR A 135 16.98 -3.92 -11.01
N THR A 136 16.13 -4.19 -12.00
CA THR A 136 16.50 -4.26 -13.42
C THR A 136 15.58 -3.39 -14.28
N PRO A 137 16.09 -2.82 -15.40
CA PRO A 137 15.27 -2.05 -16.34
C PRO A 137 14.11 -2.85 -16.93
N THR A 138 14.25 -4.14 -17.05
CA THR A 138 13.22 -5.05 -17.61
C THR A 138 12.00 -5.15 -16.71
N GLN A 139 12.16 -5.02 -15.40
CA GLN A 139 11.05 -5.05 -14.43
C GLN A 139 10.17 -3.79 -14.49
N ALA A 140 10.66 -2.72 -15.12
CA ALA A 140 9.93 -1.45 -15.23
C ALA A 140 9.09 -1.34 -16.51
N ARG A 141 9.11 -2.35 -17.39
CA ARG A 141 8.38 -2.38 -18.68
C ARG A 141 6.97 -2.99 -18.57
#